data_bc647e7fa369ee5c1c74c156d25f3157
#
_entry.id   bc647e7fa369ee5c1c74c156d25f3157
#
_cell.length_a   1.000
_cell.length_b   1.000
_cell.length_c   1.000
_cell.angle_alpha   90.00
_cell.angle_beta   90.00
_cell.angle_gamma   90.00
#
_symmetry.space_group_name_H-M   'P 1'
#
loop_
_entity.id
_entity.type
_entity.pdbx_description
1 polymer ?
#
loop_
_entity_poly.entity_id
_entity_poly.type
_entity_poly.pdbx_seq_one_letter_code
_entity_poly.pdbx_strand_id
1 'polypeptide(L)'
;MYLDMFIMLMRKSYARDLRELKVWSEAVASWGREKQLKFLDYCQRLMRENFMYNFRQPELCYMTQEEEDFSKKFSPFINEGNIIEITENISRAQKEIGQNANAKILFFDFAMKFIILIIQGKK
;
A
#
# COMPACT_ATOMS: atom_id res chain seq x y z
N MET A 1 -3.92 -11.92 6.69
CA MET A 1 -3.85 -10.78 7.60
C MET A 1 -3.29 -9.52 6.94
N TYR A 2 -2.10 -9.57 6.38
CA TYR A 2 -1.55 -8.38 5.71
C TYR A 2 -2.36 -7.97 4.49
N LEU A 3 -2.88 -8.93 3.75
CA LEU A 3 -3.71 -8.62 2.59
C LEU A 3 -4.94 -7.82 2.96
N ASP A 4 -5.61 -8.18 4.06
CA ASP A 4 -6.79 -7.45 4.51
C ASP A 4 -6.47 -5.99 4.82
N MET A 5 -5.33 -5.75 5.47
CA MET A 5 -4.89 -4.39 5.79
C MET A 5 -4.50 -3.62 4.53
N PHE A 6 -3.88 -4.30 3.58
CA PHE A 6 -3.53 -3.69 2.30
C PHE A 6 -4.80 -3.28 1.52
N ILE A 7 -5.76 -4.20 1.44
CA ILE A 7 -7.02 -3.93 0.73
C ILE A 7 -7.76 -2.77 1.38
N MET A 8 -7.82 -2.75 2.71
CA MET A 8 -8.47 -1.66 3.43
C MET A 8 -7.81 -0.32 3.12
N LEU A 9 -6.47 -0.28 3.14
CA LEU A 9 -5.74 0.94 2.80
C LEU A 9 -6.11 1.43 1.39
N MET A 10 -6.12 0.52 0.42
CA MET A 10 -6.41 0.89 -0.96
C MET A 10 -7.85 1.36 -1.13
N ARG A 11 -8.81 0.63 -0.57
CA ARG A 11 -10.23 0.98 -0.68
C ARG A 11 -10.54 2.31 -0.02
N LYS A 12 -10.02 2.53 1.18
CA LYS A 12 -10.29 3.77 1.91
C LYS A 12 -9.58 4.96 1.28
N SER A 13 -8.39 4.74 0.72
CA SER A 13 -7.70 5.80 -0.03
C SER A 13 -8.48 6.17 -1.29
N TYR A 14 -8.98 5.20 -2.01
CA TYR A 14 -9.81 5.45 -3.20
C TYR A 14 -11.07 6.22 -2.84
N ALA A 15 -11.71 5.86 -1.73
CA ALA A 15 -12.92 6.51 -1.25
C ALA A 15 -12.64 7.86 -0.57
N ARG A 16 -11.38 8.19 -0.34
CA ARG A 16 -10.95 9.40 0.39
C ARG A 16 -11.57 9.47 1.79
N ASP A 17 -11.66 8.33 2.44
CA ASP A 17 -12.28 8.20 3.75
C ASP A 17 -11.25 8.46 4.85
N LEU A 18 -11.07 9.73 5.21
CA LEU A 18 -10.04 10.13 6.17
C LEU A 18 -10.27 9.53 7.56
N ARG A 19 -11.52 9.38 7.95
CA ARG A 19 -11.85 8.81 9.27
C ARG A 19 -11.39 7.36 9.34
N GLU A 20 -11.71 6.57 8.32
CA GLU A 20 -11.33 5.17 8.29
C GLU A 20 -9.82 4.99 8.11
N LEU A 21 -9.18 5.89 7.38
CA LEU A 21 -7.72 5.86 7.24
C LEU A 21 -7.04 6.17 8.56
N LYS A 22 -7.63 7.03 9.39
CA LYS A 22 -7.11 7.28 10.72
C LYS A 22 -7.22 6.04 11.58
N VAL A 23 -8.36 5.36 11.55
CA VAL A 23 -8.55 4.10 12.28
C VAL A 23 -7.53 3.05 11.81
N TRP A 24 -7.35 2.95 10.49
CA TRP A 24 -6.37 2.04 9.91
C TRP A 24 -4.96 2.32 10.41
N SER A 25 -4.56 3.60 10.39
CA SER A 25 -3.22 4.00 10.81
C SER A 25 -2.97 3.71 12.28
N GLU A 26 -3.98 3.91 13.13
CA GLU A 26 -3.87 3.61 14.54
C GLU A 26 -3.74 2.11 14.80
N ALA A 27 -4.45 1.31 14.01
CA ALA A 27 -4.34 -0.14 14.11
C ALA A 27 -2.93 -0.62 13.77
N VAL A 28 -2.37 -0.13 12.67
CA VAL A 28 -1.00 -0.50 12.26
C VAL A 28 0.02 0.03 13.26
N ALA A 29 -0.20 1.24 13.77
CA ALA A 29 0.71 1.84 14.74
C ALA A 29 0.76 1.07 16.06
N SER A 30 -0.29 0.29 16.37
CA SER A 30 -0.31 -0.53 17.58
C SER A 30 0.55 -1.79 17.48
N TRP A 31 1.00 -2.13 16.26
CA TRP A 31 1.87 -3.29 16.06
C TRP A 31 3.30 -2.96 16.48
N GLY A 32 4.10 -3.98 16.79
CA GLY A 32 5.53 -3.78 17.02
C GLY A 32 6.23 -3.43 15.72
N ARG A 33 7.41 -2.83 15.85
CA ARG A 33 8.21 -2.38 14.70
C ARG A 33 8.46 -3.50 13.70
N GLU A 34 8.79 -4.70 14.18
CA GLU A 34 9.10 -5.82 13.30
C GLU A 34 7.92 -6.16 12.40
N LYS A 35 6.72 -6.20 12.96
CA LYS A 35 5.52 -6.50 12.19
C LYS A 35 5.19 -5.38 11.21
N GLN A 36 5.41 -4.13 11.60
CA GLN A 36 5.22 -2.98 10.73
C GLN A 36 6.14 -3.06 9.51
N LEU A 37 7.41 -3.40 9.74
CA LEU A 37 8.37 -3.52 8.64
C LEU A 37 8.01 -4.67 7.70
N LYS A 38 7.56 -5.79 8.24
CA LYS A 38 7.12 -6.92 7.42
C LYS A 38 5.90 -6.55 6.58
N PHE A 39 4.97 -5.79 7.15
CA PHE A 39 3.81 -5.32 6.41
C PHE A 39 4.22 -4.40 5.27
N LEU A 40 5.16 -3.48 5.51
CA LEU A 40 5.64 -2.58 4.47
C LEU A 40 6.36 -3.34 3.35
N ASP A 41 7.13 -4.38 3.69
CA ASP A 41 7.73 -5.27 2.67
C ASP A 41 6.64 -5.96 1.85
N TYR A 42 5.59 -6.40 2.51
CA TYR A 42 4.45 -7.01 1.82
C TYR A 42 3.81 -6.02 0.84
N CYS A 43 3.63 -4.78 1.27
CA CYS A 43 3.07 -3.73 0.41
C CYS A 43 3.96 -3.48 -0.82
N GLN A 44 5.30 -3.43 -0.63
CA GLN A 44 6.22 -3.25 -1.75
C GLN A 44 6.06 -4.36 -2.78
N ARG A 45 6.06 -5.60 -2.31
CA ARG A 45 5.91 -6.74 -3.20
C ARG A 45 4.60 -6.68 -3.96
N LEU A 46 3.51 -6.42 -3.24
CA LEU A 46 2.19 -6.45 -3.86
C LEU A 46 1.98 -5.30 -4.84
N MET A 47 2.54 -4.12 -4.55
CA MET A 47 2.50 -3.00 -5.50
C MET A 47 3.25 -3.34 -6.78
N ARG A 48 4.43 -3.96 -6.66
CA ARG A 48 5.18 -4.39 -7.83
C ARG A 48 4.41 -5.43 -8.63
N GLU A 49 3.79 -6.41 -7.94
CA GLU A 49 3.00 -7.44 -8.62
C GLU A 49 1.82 -6.82 -9.36
N ASN A 50 1.14 -5.84 -8.76
CA ASN A 50 0.04 -5.15 -9.42
C ASN A 50 0.52 -4.38 -10.64
N PHE A 51 1.68 -3.74 -10.54
CA PHE A 51 2.24 -3.01 -11.67
C PHE A 51 2.56 -3.96 -12.83
N MET A 52 3.22 -5.09 -12.51
CA MET A 52 3.55 -6.10 -13.52
C MET A 52 2.33 -6.74 -14.14
N TYR A 53 1.25 -6.90 -13.37
CA TYR A 53 0.01 -7.46 -13.86
C TYR A 53 -0.55 -6.65 -15.03
N ASN A 54 -0.36 -5.32 -15.01
CA ASN A 54 -0.83 -4.42 -16.06
C ASN A 54 -0.15 -4.66 -17.41
N PHE A 55 1.01 -5.29 -17.43
CA PHE A 55 1.69 -5.62 -18.66
C PHE A 55 1.22 -6.94 -19.25
N ARG A 56 0.17 -7.54 -18.69
CA ARG A 56 -0.43 -8.80 -19.15
C ARG A 56 0.60 -9.94 -19.19
N GLN A 57 1.47 -9.97 -18.19
CA GLN A 57 2.45 -11.04 -18.01
C GLN A 57 2.23 -11.71 -16.67
N PRO A 58 1.09 -12.40 -16.50
CA PRO A 58 0.75 -13.00 -15.21
C PRO A 58 1.76 -14.05 -14.76
N GLU A 59 2.52 -14.65 -15.67
CA GLU A 59 3.58 -15.59 -15.32
C GLU A 59 4.73 -14.94 -14.55
N LEU A 60 4.82 -13.61 -14.58
CA LEU A 60 5.82 -12.89 -13.81
C LEU A 60 5.31 -12.46 -12.45
N CYS A 61 4.06 -12.76 -12.16
CA CYS A 61 3.42 -12.36 -10.89
C CYS A 61 3.33 -13.57 -9.96
N TYR A 62 3.73 -13.36 -8.72
CA TYR A 62 3.73 -14.40 -7.68
C TYR A 62 2.71 -14.03 -6.62
N MET A 63 1.43 -14.17 -6.96
CA MET A 63 0.33 -13.82 -6.07
C MET A 63 -0.49 -15.04 -5.70
N THR A 64 -1.04 -15.02 -4.49
CA THR A 64 -2.05 -15.99 -4.09
C THR A 64 -3.31 -15.74 -4.89
N GLN A 65 -4.26 -16.69 -4.85
CA GLN A 65 -5.54 -16.51 -5.54
C GLN A 65 -6.29 -15.29 -5.01
N GLU A 66 -6.26 -15.09 -3.70
CA GLU A 66 -6.92 -13.94 -3.07
C GLU A 66 -6.30 -12.62 -3.50
N GLU A 67 -4.98 -12.57 -3.56
CA GLU A 67 -4.25 -11.39 -4.03
C GLU A 67 -4.58 -11.10 -5.48
N GLU A 68 -4.62 -12.14 -6.31
CA GLU A 68 -4.94 -11.97 -7.73
C GLU A 68 -6.36 -11.48 -7.94
N ASP A 69 -7.32 -12.00 -7.17
CA ASP A 69 -8.72 -11.57 -7.27
C ASP A 69 -8.85 -10.08 -6.99
N PHE A 70 -8.14 -9.58 -5.99
CA PHE A 70 -8.13 -8.14 -5.72
C PHE A 70 -7.42 -7.38 -6.85
N SER A 71 -6.31 -7.90 -7.33
CA SER A 71 -5.50 -7.22 -8.34
C SER A 71 -6.21 -7.05 -9.67
N LYS A 72 -7.08 -7.99 -10.04
CA LYS A 72 -7.87 -7.86 -11.26
C LYS A 72 -8.65 -6.57 -11.31
N LYS A 73 -9.14 -6.10 -10.17
CA LYS A 73 -9.92 -4.87 -10.08
C LYS A 73 -9.06 -3.66 -9.80
N PHE A 74 -7.98 -3.84 -9.05
CA PHE A 74 -7.19 -2.73 -8.52
C PHE A 74 -5.97 -2.38 -9.36
N SER A 75 -5.38 -3.36 -10.06
CA SER A 75 -4.11 -3.13 -10.75
C SER A 75 -4.13 -1.94 -11.72
N PRO A 76 -5.26 -1.60 -12.40
CA PRO A 76 -5.25 -0.44 -13.29
C PRO A 76 -4.90 0.88 -12.60
N PHE A 77 -5.07 0.96 -11.28
CA PHE A 77 -4.72 2.16 -10.52
C PHE A 77 -3.23 2.25 -10.19
N ILE A 78 -2.46 1.19 -10.47
CA ILE A 78 -1.03 1.15 -10.21
C ILE A 78 -0.32 1.10 -11.56
N ASN A 79 0.22 2.22 -11.98
CA ASN A 79 0.77 2.36 -13.34
C ASN A 79 1.97 3.30 -13.36
N GLU A 80 2.43 3.65 -14.56
CA GLU A 80 3.60 4.49 -14.75
C GLU A 80 3.43 5.88 -14.11
N GLY A 81 2.19 6.34 -13.93
CA GLY A 81 1.92 7.65 -13.35
C GLY A 81 2.18 7.71 -11.86
N ASN A 82 2.22 6.58 -11.16
CA ASN A 82 2.35 6.60 -9.69
C ASN A 82 3.28 5.55 -9.10
N ILE A 83 3.76 4.56 -9.86
CA ILE A 83 4.50 3.45 -9.27
C ILE A 83 5.79 3.90 -8.57
N ILE A 84 6.50 4.84 -9.14
CA ILE A 84 7.76 5.31 -8.55
C ILE A 84 7.48 5.99 -7.21
N GLU A 85 6.50 6.86 -7.17
CA GLU A 85 6.15 7.57 -5.94
C GLU A 85 5.57 6.64 -4.88
N ILE A 86 4.81 5.62 -5.29
CA ILE A 86 4.30 4.59 -4.37
C ILE A 86 5.48 3.87 -3.72
N THR A 87 6.44 3.43 -4.53
CA THR A 87 7.62 2.73 -4.04
C THR A 87 8.42 3.61 -3.08
N GLU A 88 8.59 4.88 -3.42
CA GLU A 88 9.29 5.83 -2.57
C GLU A 88 8.56 6.07 -1.25
N ASN A 89 7.23 6.17 -1.28
CA ASN A 89 6.44 6.36 -0.07
C ASN A 89 6.62 5.19 0.90
N ILE A 90 6.59 3.97 0.37
CA ILE A 90 6.79 2.77 1.19
C ILE A 90 8.21 2.71 1.74
N SER A 91 9.21 2.96 0.90
CA SER A 91 10.61 2.93 1.32
C SER A 91 10.91 3.96 2.39
N ARG A 92 10.32 5.15 2.25
CA ARG A 92 10.51 6.19 3.27
C ARG A 92 9.88 5.78 4.59
N ALA A 93 8.69 5.17 4.56
CA ALA A 93 8.05 4.70 5.78
C ALA A 93 8.92 3.65 6.48
N GLN A 94 9.50 2.72 5.70
CA GLN A 94 10.39 1.70 6.25
C GLN A 94 11.60 2.32 6.93
N LYS A 95 12.19 3.33 6.30
CA LYS A 95 13.35 4.03 6.84
C LYS A 95 12.99 4.75 8.14
N GLU A 96 11.87 5.47 8.14
CA GLU A 96 11.46 6.24 9.31
C GLU A 96 11.09 5.36 10.50
N ILE A 97 10.45 4.22 10.25
CA ILE A 97 10.17 3.25 11.31
C ILE A 97 11.48 2.73 11.91
N GLY A 98 12.48 2.47 11.06
CA GLY A 98 13.81 2.06 11.52
C GLY A 98 14.50 3.12 12.37
N GLN A 99 14.10 4.39 12.24
CA GLN A 99 14.67 5.51 12.99
C GLN A 99 13.80 5.91 14.19
N ASN A 100 12.88 5.06 14.62
CA ASN A 100 12.01 5.29 15.77
C ASN A 100 11.04 6.47 15.62
N ALA A 101 10.58 6.75 14.41
CA ALA A 101 9.57 7.77 14.18
C ALA A 101 8.26 7.41 14.89
N ASN A 102 7.43 8.42 15.18
CA ASN A 102 6.13 8.22 15.78
C ASN A 102 5.23 7.46 14.80
N ALA A 103 4.87 6.22 15.14
CA ALA A 103 4.17 5.34 14.23
C ALA A 103 2.77 5.85 13.85
N LYS A 104 2.03 6.46 14.79
CA LYS A 104 0.69 6.97 14.49
C LYS A 104 0.74 8.08 13.44
N ILE A 105 1.64 9.01 13.61
CA ILE A 105 1.81 10.13 12.68
C ILE A 105 2.32 9.60 11.34
N LEU A 106 3.31 8.71 11.38
CA LEU A 106 3.93 8.16 10.19
C LEU A 106 2.91 7.40 9.31
N PHE A 107 2.15 6.49 9.91
CA PHE A 107 1.21 5.68 9.13
C PHE A 107 0.00 6.47 8.67
N PHE A 108 -0.42 7.50 9.40
CA PHE A 108 -1.48 8.36 8.91
C PHE A 108 -1.01 9.17 7.69
N ASP A 109 0.20 9.75 7.77
CA ASP A 109 0.79 10.46 6.63
C ASP A 109 0.98 9.53 5.43
N PHE A 110 1.47 8.31 5.69
CA PHE A 110 1.64 7.28 4.68
C PHE A 110 0.31 6.98 3.96
N ALA A 111 -0.76 6.81 4.74
CA ALA A 111 -2.09 6.53 4.18
C ALA A 111 -2.63 7.72 3.40
N MET A 112 -2.45 8.95 3.92
CA MET A 112 -2.91 10.15 3.25
C MET A 112 -2.28 10.32 1.88
N LYS A 113 -1.01 9.99 1.76
CA LYS A 113 -0.31 10.08 0.47
C LYS A 113 -0.89 9.14 -0.57
N PHE A 114 -1.44 8.00 -0.14
CA PHE A 114 -2.07 7.08 -1.09
C PHE A 114 -3.33 7.66 -1.73
N ILE A 115 -4.02 8.58 -1.07
CA ILE A 115 -5.16 9.27 -1.70
C ILE A 115 -4.69 9.97 -2.97
N ILE A 116 -3.60 10.71 -2.86
CA ILE A 116 -3.04 11.45 -4.00
C ILE A 116 -2.49 10.50 -5.06
N LEU A 117 -1.78 9.46 -4.63
CA LEU A 117 -1.15 8.52 -5.56
C LEU A 117 -2.19 7.74 -6.38
N ILE A 118 -3.31 7.36 -5.77
CA ILE A 118 -4.37 6.66 -6.47
C ILE A 118 -5.04 7.60 -7.49
N ILE A 119 -5.22 8.87 -7.14
CA ILE A 119 -5.74 9.86 -8.09
C ILE A 119 -4.82 9.99 -9.30
N GLN A 120 -3.50 10.03 -9.06
CA GLN A 120 -2.52 10.09 -10.15
C GLN A 120 -2.59 8.89 -11.08
N GLY A 121 -2.96 7.73 -10.55
CA GLY A 121 -3.09 6.50 -11.31
C GLY A 121 -4.38 6.37 -12.10
N LYS A 122 -5.31 7.30 -11.98
CA LYS A 122 -6.63 7.20 -12.62
C LYS A 122 -6.69 7.66 -14.06
N LYS A 123 -5.62 7.93 -14.68
CA LYS A 123 -5.62 8.45 -16.06
C LYS A 123 -6.20 7.49 -17.09
#